data_28c28b11ba6c5fd1076cc5bcb10b4332
#
_entry.id   28c28b11ba6c5fd1076cc5bcb10b4332
#
_cell.length_a   1.000
_cell.length_b   1.000
_cell.length_c   1.000
_cell.angle_alpha   90.00
_cell.angle_beta   90.00
_cell.angle_gamma   90.00
#
_symmetry.space_group_name_H-M   'P 1'
#
loop_
_entity.id
_entity.type
_entity.pdbx_description
1 polymer ?
#
loop_
_entity_poly.entity_id
_entity_poly.type
_entity_poly.pdbx_seq_one_letter_code
_entity_poly.pdbx_strand_id
1 'polypeptide(L)'
;MIAPGRVFRSDEVDATHSPSFHQIEGLVIDKNITFADLKGTLQEFARELFGPETKTKFRPHHFPFTEPSAEVDVSCFKCGGKGCRFCKGSGWIEILGCGTVHPNVLRMCGIDPEEYTGFAFGV
;
A
#
# COMPACT_ATOMS: atom_id res chain seq x y z
N MET A 1 2.66 4.85 13.32
CA MET A 1 1.22 5.02 13.60
C MET A 1 0.41 4.10 12.70
N ILE A 2 -0.56 3.42 13.26
CA ILE A 2 -1.49 2.55 12.52
C ILE A 2 -2.91 2.99 12.82
N ALA A 3 -3.72 3.19 11.80
CA ALA A 3 -5.08 3.66 11.93
C ALA A 3 -6.06 2.75 11.16
N PRO A 4 -6.64 1.75 11.82
CA PRO A 4 -7.68 0.94 11.21
C PRO A 4 -9.03 1.65 11.25
N GLY A 5 -9.87 1.40 10.26
CA GLY A 5 -11.19 2.01 10.25
C GLY A 5 -12.04 1.59 9.06
N ARG A 6 -13.29 1.99 9.12
CA ARG A 6 -14.22 1.82 8.01
C ARG A 6 -14.21 3.10 7.18
N VAL A 7 -14.09 2.94 5.87
CA VAL A 7 -14.00 4.06 4.94
C VAL A 7 -15.04 3.94 3.83
N PHE A 8 -15.29 5.05 3.16
CA PHE A 8 -16.31 5.14 2.11
C PHE A 8 -15.70 5.72 0.84
N ARG A 9 -16.19 5.24 -0.29
CA ARG A 9 -15.76 5.69 -1.61
C ARG A 9 -16.95 5.72 -2.54
N SER A 10 -17.01 6.68 -3.46
CA SER A 10 -18.12 6.81 -4.41
C SER A 10 -17.88 5.99 -5.70
N ASP A 11 -17.34 4.79 -5.54
CA ASP A 11 -17.13 3.86 -6.63
C ASP A 11 -18.38 3.04 -6.93
N GLU A 12 -18.47 2.52 -8.15
CA GLU A 12 -19.52 1.55 -8.48
C GLU A 12 -19.23 0.24 -7.76
N VAL A 13 -20.30 -0.41 -7.28
CA VAL A 13 -20.20 -1.68 -6.56
C VAL A 13 -19.91 -2.81 -7.55
N ASP A 14 -18.83 -3.56 -7.32
CA ASP A 14 -18.52 -4.77 -8.06
C ASP A 14 -17.87 -5.81 -7.12
N ALA A 15 -17.30 -6.89 -7.68
CA ALA A 15 -16.72 -7.97 -6.88
C ALA A 15 -15.51 -7.56 -6.07
N THR A 16 -14.80 -6.48 -6.45
CA THR A 16 -13.58 -6.01 -5.81
C THR A 16 -13.69 -4.63 -5.21
N HIS A 17 -14.80 -3.91 -5.50
CA HIS A 17 -15.03 -2.55 -5.04
C HIS A 17 -16.37 -2.44 -4.34
N SER A 18 -16.39 -1.75 -3.23
CA SER A 18 -17.58 -1.47 -2.44
C SER A 18 -17.57 0.01 -2.05
N PRO A 19 -18.74 0.68 -1.97
CA PRO A 19 -18.78 2.07 -1.52
C PRO A 19 -18.36 2.24 -0.06
N SER A 20 -18.33 1.16 0.69
CA SER A 20 -17.93 1.13 2.11
C SER A 20 -17.02 -0.07 2.33
N PHE A 21 -15.85 0.16 2.92
CA PHE A 21 -14.89 -0.90 3.19
C PHE A 21 -14.04 -0.55 4.41
N HIS A 22 -13.32 -1.53 4.93
CA HIS A 22 -12.37 -1.31 6.02
C HIS A 22 -10.99 -1.06 5.44
N GLN A 23 -10.27 -0.13 6.04
CA GLN A 23 -8.92 0.23 5.64
C GLN A 23 -8.02 0.33 6.86
N ILE A 24 -6.78 -0.08 6.69
CA ILE A 24 -5.72 0.12 7.68
C ILE A 24 -4.69 1.02 7.04
N GLU A 25 -4.41 2.15 7.68
CA GLU A 25 -3.36 3.06 7.24
C GLU A 25 -2.19 2.98 8.20
N GLY A 26 -0.99 2.93 7.64
CA GLY A 26 0.24 2.92 8.40
C GLY A 26 1.12 4.10 8.02
N LEU A 27 1.83 4.62 8.99
CA LEU A 27 2.76 5.73 8.80
C LEU A 27 4.00 5.49 9.64
N VAL A 28 5.18 5.56 9.02
CA VAL A 28 6.46 5.45 9.71
C VAL A 28 7.30 6.67 9.34
N ILE A 29 7.76 7.40 10.34
CA ILE A 29 8.64 8.55 10.18
C ILE A 29 9.83 8.37 11.11
N ASP A 30 11.04 8.39 10.55
CA ASP A 30 12.28 8.31 11.30
C ASP A 30 13.41 8.86 10.43
N LYS A 31 14.63 8.82 10.95
CA LYS A 31 15.81 9.25 10.20
C LYS A 31 16.19 8.20 9.17
N ASN A 32 16.53 8.65 7.96
CA ASN A 32 17.04 7.80 6.88
C ASN A 32 16.10 6.68 6.44
N ILE A 33 14.79 6.90 6.49
CA ILE A 33 13.81 5.97 5.95
C ILE A 33 13.81 6.07 4.44
N THR A 34 13.90 4.92 3.75
CA THR A 34 13.98 4.85 2.28
C THR A 34 12.79 4.10 1.70
N PHE A 35 12.64 4.20 0.38
CA PHE A 35 11.64 3.42 -0.35
C PHE A 35 11.92 1.91 -0.26
N ALA A 36 13.20 1.54 -0.13
CA ALA A 36 13.58 0.14 0.09
C ALA A 36 13.06 -0.38 1.44
N ASP A 37 13.07 0.46 2.47
CA ASP A 37 12.47 0.11 3.77
C ASP A 37 10.96 -0.14 3.64
N LEU A 38 10.27 0.70 2.86
CA LEU A 38 8.86 0.53 2.57
C LEU A 38 8.60 -0.80 1.86
N LYS A 39 9.37 -1.11 0.81
CA LYS A 39 9.23 -2.36 0.07
C LYS A 39 9.43 -3.57 0.98
N GLY A 40 10.48 -3.56 1.81
CA GLY A 40 10.77 -4.65 2.73
C GLY A 40 9.65 -4.88 3.74
N THR A 41 9.12 -3.80 4.31
CA THR A 41 8.03 -3.87 5.26
C THR A 41 6.77 -4.46 4.62
N LEU A 42 6.42 -4.01 3.43
CA LEU A 42 5.20 -4.48 2.75
C LEU A 42 5.33 -5.90 2.22
N GLN A 43 6.52 -6.32 1.79
CA GLN A 43 6.76 -7.71 1.40
C GLN A 43 6.58 -8.65 2.59
N GLU A 44 7.11 -8.28 3.76
CA GLU A 44 6.93 -9.05 4.98
C GLU A 44 5.47 -9.11 5.40
N PHE A 45 4.77 -7.99 5.34
CA PHE A 45 3.34 -7.90 5.61
C PHE A 45 2.55 -8.87 4.72
N ALA A 46 2.83 -8.87 3.41
CA ALA A 46 2.14 -9.72 2.46
C ALA A 46 2.40 -11.21 2.73
N ARG A 47 3.63 -11.57 3.08
CA ARG A 47 3.99 -12.95 3.41
C ARG A 47 3.31 -13.45 4.66
N GLU A 48 3.21 -12.61 5.68
CA GLU A 48 2.53 -12.98 6.92
C GLU A 48 1.02 -13.11 6.74
N LEU A 49 0.43 -12.27 5.91
CA LEU A 49 -1.02 -12.25 5.70
C LEU A 49 -1.50 -13.32 4.74
N PHE A 50 -0.77 -13.57 3.65
CA PHE A 50 -1.19 -14.46 2.56
C PHE A 50 -0.33 -15.72 2.41
N GLY A 51 0.75 -15.85 3.18
CA GLY A 51 1.62 -17.01 3.16
C GLY A 51 3.03 -16.69 2.65
N PRO A 52 4.02 -17.56 3.00
CA PRO A 52 5.44 -17.28 2.69
C PRO A 52 5.78 -17.33 1.20
N GLU A 53 4.92 -17.91 0.38
CA GLU A 53 5.13 -18.00 -1.06
C GLU A 53 4.56 -16.82 -1.83
N THR A 54 3.92 -15.86 -1.15
CA THR A 54 3.33 -14.69 -1.78
C THR A 54 4.39 -13.80 -2.38
N LYS A 55 4.18 -13.43 -3.64
CA LYS A 55 5.01 -12.48 -4.36
C LYS A 55 4.34 -11.12 -4.38
N THR A 56 5.14 -10.07 -4.38
CA THR A 56 4.66 -8.69 -4.46
C THR A 56 5.15 -8.01 -5.73
N LYS A 57 4.34 -7.10 -6.23
CA LYS A 57 4.66 -6.28 -7.40
C LYS A 57 4.29 -4.84 -7.10
N PHE A 58 5.25 -3.93 -7.29
CA PHE A 58 5.06 -2.51 -7.06
C PHE A 58 4.88 -1.82 -8.40
N ARG A 59 3.72 -1.18 -8.61
CA ARG A 59 3.43 -0.43 -9.82
C ARG A 59 3.48 1.06 -9.53
N PRO A 60 4.19 1.88 -10.33
CA PRO A 60 4.21 3.32 -10.13
C PRO A 60 2.79 3.91 -10.14
N HIS A 61 2.54 4.84 -9.25
CA HIS A 61 1.28 5.55 -9.15
C HIS A 61 1.52 6.96 -8.62
N HIS A 62 0.52 7.83 -8.69
CA HIS A 62 0.62 9.18 -8.17
C HIS A 62 -0.39 9.41 -7.04
N PHE A 63 0.12 9.87 -5.90
CA PHE A 63 -0.69 10.40 -4.81
C PHE A 63 -0.15 11.77 -4.44
N PRO A 64 -1.02 12.76 -4.12
CA PRO A 64 -0.54 14.12 -3.83
C PRO A 64 0.27 14.24 -2.54
N PHE A 65 0.15 13.29 -1.64
CA PHE A 65 0.80 13.32 -0.33
C PHE A 65 2.05 12.42 -0.24
N THR A 66 2.38 11.71 -1.31
CA THR A 66 3.56 10.84 -1.35
C THR A 66 4.30 10.98 -2.68
N GLU A 67 5.63 10.81 -2.63
CA GLU A 67 6.50 10.80 -3.81
C GLU A 67 7.84 10.16 -3.45
N PRO A 68 8.29 9.09 -4.10
CA PRO A 68 7.57 8.31 -5.10
C PRO A 68 6.40 7.53 -4.50
N SER A 69 5.44 7.21 -5.34
CA SER A 69 4.23 6.48 -4.94
C SER A 69 4.08 5.21 -5.77
N ALA A 70 3.40 4.23 -5.20
CA ALA A 70 3.15 2.96 -5.88
C ALA A 70 1.88 2.30 -5.39
N GLU A 71 1.31 1.46 -6.22
CA GLU A 71 0.29 0.50 -5.83
C GLU A 71 0.94 -0.86 -5.72
N VAL A 72 0.51 -1.66 -4.76
CA VAL A 72 1.08 -2.98 -4.50
C VAL A 72 0.08 -4.06 -4.84
N ASP A 73 0.51 -4.98 -5.70
CA ASP A 73 -0.23 -6.18 -6.03
C ASP A 73 0.46 -7.38 -5.36
N VAL A 74 -0.34 -8.37 -4.97
CA VAL A 74 0.17 -9.66 -4.52
C VAL A 74 -0.24 -10.73 -5.51
N SER A 75 0.54 -11.83 -5.59
CA SER A 75 0.15 -12.98 -6.38
C SER A 75 -1.18 -13.52 -5.85
N CYS A 76 -2.07 -13.89 -6.78
CA CYS A 76 -3.40 -14.34 -6.39
C CYS A 76 -3.28 -15.59 -5.52
N PHE A 77 -3.78 -15.51 -4.29
CA PHE A 77 -3.71 -16.60 -3.33
C PHE A 77 -4.73 -17.71 -3.63
N LYS A 78 -5.73 -17.46 -4.47
CA LYS A 78 -6.72 -18.46 -4.84
C LYS A 78 -6.25 -19.38 -5.97
N CYS A 79 -5.51 -18.86 -6.94
CA CYS A 79 -5.03 -19.64 -8.09
C CYS A 79 -3.50 -19.79 -8.12
N GLY A 80 -2.79 -19.25 -7.14
CA GLY A 80 -1.34 -19.32 -7.11
C GLY A 80 -0.64 -18.52 -8.21
N GLY A 81 -1.31 -17.51 -8.76
CA GLY A 81 -0.74 -16.67 -9.80
C GLY A 81 -1.05 -17.13 -11.23
N LYS A 82 -1.82 -18.19 -11.39
CA LYS A 82 -2.14 -18.75 -12.72
C LYS A 82 -3.23 -17.99 -13.48
N GLY A 83 -4.08 -17.30 -12.76
CA GLY A 83 -5.26 -16.64 -13.31
C GLY A 83 -6.54 -17.38 -12.96
N CYS A 84 -7.51 -16.66 -12.42
CA CYS A 84 -8.81 -17.20 -12.06
C CYS A 84 -9.87 -16.09 -12.10
N ARG A 85 -11.11 -16.45 -11.80
CA ARG A 85 -12.21 -15.48 -11.79
C ARG A 85 -12.00 -14.39 -10.73
N PHE A 86 -11.43 -14.74 -9.57
CA PHE A 86 -11.20 -13.79 -8.48
C PHE A 86 -10.19 -12.71 -8.87
N CYS A 87 -9.07 -13.08 -9.50
CA CYS A 87 -8.06 -12.12 -9.97
C CYS A 87 -8.33 -11.64 -11.40
N LYS A 88 -9.48 -11.98 -11.99
CA LYS A 88 -9.88 -11.59 -13.35
C LYS A 88 -8.87 -12.05 -14.40
N GLY A 89 -8.23 -13.19 -14.19
CA GLY A 89 -7.29 -13.80 -15.12
C GLY A 89 -5.88 -13.24 -15.07
N SER A 90 -5.61 -12.22 -14.28
CA SER A 90 -4.29 -11.57 -14.23
C SER A 90 -3.25 -12.33 -13.41
N GLY A 91 -3.68 -13.13 -12.45
CA GLY A 91 -2.79 -13.77 -11.48
C GLY A 91 -2.35 -12.85 -10.35
N TRP A 92 -2.81 -11.60 -10.33
CA TRP A 92 -2.44 -10.58 -9.35
C TRP A 92 -3.67 -9.90 -8.76
N ILE A 93 -3.55 -9.50 -7.50
CA ILE A 93 -4.61 -8.78 -6.77
C ILE A 93 -3.99 -7.52 -6.17
N GLU A 94 -4.57 -6.36 -6.47
CA GLU A 94 -4.19 -5.10 -5.84
C GLU A 94 -4.68 -5.07 -4.41
N ILE A 95 -3.78 -4.75 -3.46
CA ILE A 95 -4.12 -4.75 -2.04
C ILE A 95 -3.96 -3.39 -1.37
N LEU A 96 -3.03 -2.55 -1.83
CA LEU A 96 -2.78 -1.28 -1.15
C LEU A 96 -2.11 -0.24 -2.04
N GLY A 97 -2.21 1.02 -1.61
CA GLY A 97 -1.40 2.11 -2.12
C GLY A 97 -0.37 2.53 -1.08
N CYS A 98 0.79 2.97 -1.54
CA CYS A 98 1.89 3.33 -0.65
C CYS A 98 2.79 4.39 -1.29
N GLY A 99 3.70 4.92 -0.50
CA GLY A 99 4.71 5.84 -0.99
C GLY A 99 5.54 6.45 0.12
N THR A 100 6.60 7.11 -0.29
CA THR A 100 7.39 7.95 0.61
C THR A 100 6.62 9.24 0.88
N VAL A 101 6.56 9.67 2.13
CA VAL A 101 5.83 10.88 2.51
C VAL A 101 6.45 12.10 1.82
N HIS A 102 5.61 12.89 1.16
CA HIS A 102 6.08 14.09 0.45
C HIS A 102 6.68 15.09 1.44
N PRO A 103 7.82 15.74 1.10
CA PRO A 103 8.45 16.73 1.99
C PRO A 103 7.52 17.85 2.44
N ASN A 104 6.59 18.29 1.59
CA ASN A 104 5.62 19.33 1.94
C ASN A 104 4.67 18.89 3.05
N VAL A 105 4.30 17.61 3.10
CA VAL A 105 3.46 17.06 4.18
C VAL A 105 4.22 17.11 5.50
N LEU A 106 5.49 16.75 5.49
CA LEU A 106 6.35 16.82 6.69
C LEU A 106 6.46 18.24 7.20
N ARG A 107 6.68 19.22 6.31
CA ARG A 107 6.75 20.64 6.68
C ARG A 107 5.44 21.14 7.30
N MET A 108 4.31 20.76 6.73
CA MET A 108 2.99 21.14 7.25
C MET A 108 2.75 20.59 8.66
N CYS A 109 3.38 19.48 9.00
CA CYS A 109 3.27 18.85 10.33
C CYS A 109 4.36 19.33 11.30
N GLY A 110 5.20 20.29 10.90
CA GLY A 110 6.28 20.80 11.73
C GLY A 110 7.49 19.88 11.82
N ILE A 111 7.65 18.97 10.86
CA ILE A 111 8.76 18.01 10.78
C ILE A 111 9.73 18.47 9.71
N ASP A 112 11.04 18.50 10.04
CA ASP A 112 12.08 18.89 9.09
C ASP A 112 12.31 17.77 8.07
N PRO A 113 12.01 18.00 6.76
CA PRO A 113 12.19 16.95 5.75
C PRO A 113 13.64 16.66 5.41
N GLU A 114 14.59 17.51 5.84
CA GLU A 114 16.00 17.22 5.68
C GLU A 114 16.52 16.28 6.76
N GLU A 115 15.87 16.26 7.93
CA GLU A 115 16.27 15.41 9.06
C GLU A 115 15.48 14.11 9.10
N TYR A 116 14.20 14.15 8.74
CA TYR A 116 13.30 13.00 8.79
C TYR A 116 12.72 12.66 7.44
N THR A 117 12.57 11.38 7.22
CA THR A 117 11.86 10.84 6.06
C THR A 117 10.87 9.79 6.55
N GLY A 118 9.96 9.38 5.68
CA GLY A 118 8.98 8.40 6.11
C GLY A 118 8.25 7.78 4.94
N PHE A 119 7.45 6.75 5.25
CA PHE A 119 6.57 6.16 4.28
C PHE A 119 5.17 5.98 4.87
N ALA A 120 4.21 5.90 3.97
CA ALA A 120 2.81 5.67 4.33
C ALA A 120 2.23 4.60 3.41
N PHE A 121 1.22 3.88 3.91
CA PHE A 121 0.49 2.92 3.12
C PHE A 121 -0.96 2.82 3.60
N GLY A 122 -1.86 2.46 2.67
CA GLY A 122 -3.27 2.23 2.99
C GLY A 122 -3.73 0.92 2.35
N VAL A 123 -4.15 0.02 3.18
CA VAL A 123 -4.59 -1.33 2.77
C VAL A 123 -6.10 -1.37 2.61
#